data_8d914fedb7dfd75dedcf6be6d5461437
#
_entry.id   8d914fedb7dfd75dedcf6be6d5461437
#
_cell.length_a   1.000
_cell.length_b   1.000
_cell.length_c   1.000
_cell.angle_alpha   90.00
_cell.angle_beta   90.00
_cell.angle_gamma   90.00
#
_symmetry.space_group_name_H-M   'P 1'
#
loop_
_entity.id
_entity.type
_entity.pdbx_description
1 polymer ?
#
loop_
_entity_poly.entity_id
_entity_poly.type
_entity_poly.pdbx_seq_one_letter_code
_entity_poly.pdbx_strand_id
1 'polypeptide(L)'
;MNLREWTSSEWSHWPRHQRGHFFNSLYGARIVPLLVTEGKIWNAAPMSQILHVGADPARVGILLRPESSGHQTRTNLAQTPWASLHAMPVECADQVHQASAAYDENTSELERLGWAYERWKGFPAAYLPEAGWSLALEVHEIHELS
;
A
#
# COMPACT_ATOMS: atom_id res chain seq x y z
N MET A 1 22.31 -6.73 29.13
CA MET A 1 21.42 -6.03 28.20
C MET A 1 20.41 -5.27 29.03
N ASN A 2 20.44 -3.93 29.04
CA ASN A 2 19.46 -3.15 29.80
C ASN A 2 18.16 -3.07 28.99
N LEU A 3 17.15 -3.79 29.42
CA LEU A 3 15.80 -3.67 28.88
C LEU A 3 15.22 -2.32 29.32
N ARG A 4 14.70 -1.57 28.39
CA ARG A 4 13.95 -0.35 28.66
C ARG A 4 12.47 -0.63 28.46
N GLU A 5 11.70 -0.44 29.51
CA GLU A 5 10.25 -0.55 29.49
C GLU A 5 9.64 0.82 29.19
N TRP A 6 8.54 0.81 28.44
CA TRP A 6 7.76 2.00 28.09
C TRP A 6 6.30 1.76 28.41
N THR A 7 5.70 2.67 29.12
CA THR A 7 4.27 2.63 29.42
C THR A 7 3.46 3.39 28.37
N SER A 8 2.18 3.06 28.25
CA SER A 8 1.27 3.79 27.34
C SER A 8 1.17 5.28 27.69
N SER A 9 1.31 5.64 28.95
CA SER A 9 1.32 7.02 29.42
C SER A 9 2.55 7.80 28.93
N GLU A 10 3.71 7.16 28.83
CA GLU A 10 4.94 7.82 28.37
C GLU A 10 4.87 8.15 26.89
N TRP A 11 4.49 7.19 26.03
CA TRP A 11 4.43 7.44 24.59
C TRP A 11 3.21 8.24 24.15
N SER A 12 2.13 8.31 24.94
CA SER A 12 0.95 9.12 24.61
C SER A 12 1.28 10.60 24.44
N HIS A 13 2.30 11.08 25.16
CA HIS A 13 2.77 12.46 25.10
C HIS A 13 3.73 12.74 23.93
N TRP A 14 4.17 11.72 23.21
CA TRP A 14 5.05 11.93 22.08
C TRP A 14 4.29 12.53 20.88
N PRO A 15 4.94 13.38 20.07
CA PRO A 15 4.36 13.83 18.81
C PRO A 15 3.93 12.65 17.93
N ARG A 16 2.84 12.79 17.20
CA ARG A 16 2.26 11.73 16.37
C ARG A 16 3.28 11.06 15.45
N HIS A 17 4.12 11.84 14.78
CA HIS A 17 5.14 11.33 13.87
C HIS A 17 6.19 10.47 14.60
N GLN A 18 6.61 10.89 15.79
CA GLN A 18 7.59 10.15 16.60
C GLN A 18 7.03 8.80 17.07
N ARG A 19 5.77 8.77 17.52
CA ARG A 19 5.08 7.51 17.83
C ARG A 19 5.00 6.59 16.62
N GLY A 20 4.63 7.13 15.46
CA GLY A 20 4.56 6.36 14.22
C GLY A 20 5.90 5.73 13.86
N HIS A 21 7.00 6.50 13.91
CA HIS A 21 8.33 5.97 13.66
C HIS A 21 8.74 4.88 14.66
N PHE A 22 8.47 5.09 15.94
CA PHE A 22 8.78 4.10 16.98
C PHE A 22 8.06 2.77 16.71
N PHE A 23 6.73 2.80 16.56
CA PHE A 23 5.96 1.57 16.33
C PHE A 23 6.32 0.89 15.01
N ASN A 24 6.56 1.64 13.95
CA ASN A 24 7.00 1.06 12.69
C ASN A 24 8.36 0.37 12.82
N SER A 25 9.28 0.89 13.63
CA SER A 25 10.60 0.29 13.84
C SER A 25 10.58 -1.03 14.61
N LEU A 26 9.54 -1.27 15.42
CA LEU A 26 9.42 -2.51 16.21
C LEU A 26 9.20 -3.76 15.33
N TYR A 27 8.70 -3.58 14.13
CA TYR A 27 8.37 -4.70 13.24
C TYR A 27 9.52 -5.13 12.32
N GLY A 28 10.67 -4.50 12.43
CA GLY A 28 11.82 -4.79 11.57
C GLY A 28 11.66 -4.28 10.13
N ALA A 29 12.55 -4.72 9.25
CA ALA A 29 12.50 -4.35 7.84
C ALA A 29 11.30 -5.02 7.16
N ARG A 30 10.51 -4.21 6.44
CA ARG A 30 9.35 -4.68 5.68
C ARG A 30 9.48 -4.22 4.23
N ILE A 31 9.05 -5.08 3.34
CA ILE A 31 8.77 -4.68 1.96
C ILE A 31 7.57 -3.73 2.01
N VAL A 32 7.66 -2.64 1.27
CA VAL A 32 6.55 -1.70 1.05
C VAL A 32 6.15 -1.79 -0.42
N PRO A 33 5.30 -2.75 -0.80
CA PRO A 33 4.86 -2.87 -2.17
C PRO A 33 3.88 -1.76 -2.55
N LEU A 34 3.77 -1.52 -3.87
CA LEU A 34 2.76 -0.65 -4.45
C LEU A 34 1.48 -1.45 -4.68
N LEU A 35 0.36 -0.90 -4.23
CA LEU A 35 -0.96 -1.35 -4.63
C LEU A 35 -1.44 -0.49 -5.81
N VAL A 36 -1.66 -1.14 -6.93
CA VAL A 36 -2.19 -0.51 -8.14
C VAL A 36 -3.66 -0.84 -8.26
N THR A 37 -4.48 0.18 -8.45
CA THR A 37 -5.94 0.06 -8.62
C THR A 37 -6.40 0.86 -9.82
N GLU A 38 -7.41 0.36 -10.52
CA GLU A 38 -8.05 1.02 -11.65
C GLU A 38 -9.36 1.69 -11.23
N GLY A 39 -9.54 2.93 -11.65
CA GLY A 39 -10.78 3.68 -11.56
C GLY A 39 -10.92 4.57 -12.78
N LYS A 40 -11.32 5.81 -12.60
CA LYS A 40 -11.29 6.82 -13.66
C LYS A 40 -9.88 7.00 -14.23
N ILE A 41 -8.89 6.93 -13.35
CA ILE A 41 -7.46 6.90 -13.65
C ILE A 41 -6.79 5.78 -12.83
N TRP A 42 -5.61 5.37 -13.25
CA TRP A 42 -4.77 4.45 -12.49
C TRP A 42 -4.20 5.13 -11.27
N ASN A 43 -4.27 4.43 -10.15
CA ASN A 43 -3.69 4.88 -8.88
C ASN A 43 -2.66 3.87 -8.38
N ALA A 44 -1.54 4.36 -7.89
CA ALA A 44 -0.50 3.53 -7.27
C ALA A 44 -0.14 4.08 -5.89
N ALA A 45 -0.39 3.30 -4.86
CA ALA A 45 -0.14 3.71 -3.48
C ALA A 45 0.76 2.70 -2.74
N PRO A 46 1.80 3.16 -2.02
CA PRO A 46 2.64 2.27 -1.22
C PRO A 46 1.89 1.78 0.01
N MET A 47 1.90 0.45 0.21
CA MET A 47 1.21 -0.24 1.30
C MET A 47 2.19 -0.84 2.30
N SER A 48 2.28 -0.25 3.48
CA SER A 48 3.14 -0.74 4.56
C SER A 48 2.48 -1.80 5.46
N GLN A 49 1.16 -1.91 5.40
CA GLN A 49 0.38 -2.81 6.26
C GLN A 49 -0.27 -3.91 5.43
N ILE A 50 0.50 -4.97 5.17
CA ILE A 50 0.05 -6.16 4.46
C ILE A 50 0.21 -7.35 5.37
N LEU A 51 -0.82 -8.18 5.46
CA LEU A 51 -0.91 -9.33 6.33
C LEU A 51 -1.14 -10.60 5.50
N HIS A 52 -0.41 -11.67 5.81
CA HIS A 52 -0.78 -12.99 5.35
C HIS A 52 -2.01 -13.46 6.15
N VAL A 53 -3.09 -13.81 5.46
CA VAL A 53 -4.35 -14.25 6.08
C VAL A 53 -4.54 -15.75 5.94
N GLY A 54 -4.18 -16.32 4.80
CA GLY A 54 -4.32 -17.76 4.56
C GLY A 54 -3.59 -18.22 3.30
N ALA A 55 -3.27 -19.50 3.24
CA ALA A 55 -2.61 -20.14 2.10
C ALA A 55 -3.55 -20.97 1.24
N ASP A 56 -4.64 -21.47 1.80
CA ASP A 56 -5.66 -22.25 1.09
C ASP A 56 -7.08 -21.87 1.58
N PRO A 57 -7.81 -21.03 0.85
CA PRO A 57 -7.34 -20.27 -0.31
C PRO A 57 -6.28 -19.22 0.06
N ALA A 58 -5.41 -18.90 -0.91
CA ALA A 58 -4.40 -17.86 -0.72
C ALA A 58 -5.07 -16.49 -0.54
N ARG A 59 -4.83 -15.84 0.61
CA ARG A 59 -5.42 -14.56 0.99
C ARG A 59 -4.41 -13.63 1.63
N VAL A 60 -4.50 -12.35 1.28
CA VAL A 60 -3.75 -11.27 1.92
C VAL A 60 -4.73 -10.22 2.44
N GLY A 61 -4.44 -9.65 3.58
CA GLY A 61 -5.13 -8.48 4.13
C GLY A 61 -4.31 -7.23 3.87
N ILE A 62 -4.95 -6.15 3.45
CA ILE A 62 -4.33 -4.85 3.26
C ILE A 62 -5.08 -3.83 4.09
N LEU A 63 -4.38 -3.15 4.99
CA LEU A 63 -4.97 -2.10 5.80
C LEU A 63 -4.85 -0.76 5.08
N LEU A 64 -5.96 -0.19 4.69
CA LEU A 64 -6.04 1.16 4.17
C LEU A 64 -6.21 2.16 5.31
N ARG A 65 -5.53 3.29 5.22
CA ARG A 65 -5.68 4.37 6.22
C ARG A 65 -7.07 5.00 6.14
N PRO A 66 -7.56 5.59 7.25
CA PRO A 66 -8.80 6.37 7.22
C PRO A 66 -8.71 7.57 6.25
N GLU A 67 -9.86 8.09 5.87
CA GLU A 67 -10.11 9.03 4.76
C GLU A 67 -9.26 10.29 4.63
N SER A 68 -8.48 10.65 5.62
CA SER A 68 -7.64 11.88 5.57
C SER A 68 -6.44 11.81 4.63
N SER A 69 -6.17 10.66 3.98
CA SER A 69 -4.93 10.47 3.24
C SER A 69 -4.98 9.40 2.13
N GLY A 70 -5.94 9.42 1.23
CA GLY A 70 -5.88 8.50 0.09
C GLY A 70 -7.22 7.89 -0.31
N HIS A 71 -8.14 8.73 -0.70
CA HIS A 71 -9.47 8.34 -1.13
C HIS A 71 -9.46 7.49 -2.41
N GLN A 72 -8.48 7.67 -3.29
CA GLN A 72 -8.52 7.11 -4.63
C GLN A 72 -8.44 5.58 -4.64
N THR A 73 -7.53 4.98 -3.88
CA THR A 73 -7.44 3.52 -3.75
C THR A 73 -8.78 2.93 -3.29
N ARG A 74 -9.38 3.47 -2.23
CA ARG A 74 -10.67 3.01 -1.70
C ARG A 74 -11.80 3.22 -2.70
N THR A 75 -11.85 4.39 -3.34
CA THR A 75 -12.85 4.73 -4.36
C THR A 75 -12.76 3.77 -5.55
N ASN A 76 -11.54 3.47 -6.01
CA ASN A 76 -11.32 2.54 -7.10
C ASN A 76 -11.77 1.12 -6.72
N LEU A 77 -11.40 0.63 -5.53
CA LEU A 77 -11.79 -0.70 -5.05
C LEU A 77 -13.29 -0.85 -4.79
N ALA A 78 -13.99 0.24 -4.53
CA ALA A 78 -15.46 0.24 -4.47
C ALA A 78 -16.13 0.13 -5.84
N GLN A 79 -15.42 0.49 -6.91
CA GLN A 79 -15.91 0.42 -8.28
C GLN A 79 -15.54 -0.89 -8.98
N THR A 80 -14.32 -1.37 -8.73
CA THR A 80 -13.81 -2.60 -9.32
C THR A 80 -13.12 -3.46 -8.25
N PRO A 81 -13.41 -4.78 -8.20
CA PRO A 81 -12.79 -5.65 -7.19
C PRO A 81 -11.35 -6.06 -7.53
N TRP A 82 -10.75 -5.44 -8.54
CA TRP A 82 -9.46 -5.86 -9.07
C TRP A 82 -8.35 -4.91 -8.66
N ALA A 83 -7.25 -5.47 -8.23
CA ALA A 83 -6.04 -4.75 -7.89
C ALA A 83 -4.80 -5.57 -8.21
N SER A 84 -3.64 -4.95 -8.08
CA SER A 84 -2.38 -5.66 -8.16
C SER A 84 -1.37 -5.10 -7.16
N LEU A 85 -0.52 -5.97 -6.65
CA LEU A 85 0.49 -5.65 -5.67
C LEU A 85 1.88 -5.90 -6.26
N HIS A 86 2.78 -4.93 -6.13
CA HIS A 86 4.09 -4.94 -6.80
C HIS A 86 5.22 -4.66 -5.84
N ALA A 87 6.23 -5.52 -5.80
CA ALA A 87 7.50 -5.21 -5.13
C ALA A 87 8.45 -4.54 -6.13
N MET A 88 8.64 -3.24 -5.95
CA MET A 88 9.54 -2.47 -6.79
C MET A 88 11.01 -2.71 -6.40
N PRO A 89 11.94 -2.67 -7.36
CA PRO A 89 13.37 -2.70 -7.08
C PRO A 89 13.82 -1.53 -6.20
N VAL A 90 14.93 -1.71 -5.51
CA VAL A 90 15.46 -0.66 -4.61
C VAL A 90 15.82 0.63 -5.35
N GLU A 91 16.17 0.54 -6.62
CA GLU A 91 16.46 1.66 -7.50
C GLU A 91 15.24 2.58 -7.69
N CYS A 92 14.04 2.05 -7.50
CA CYS A 92 12.78 2.80 -7.58
C CYS A 92 12.35 3.38 -6.21
N ALA A 93 13.17 3.30 -5.15
CA ALA A 93 12.78 3.70 -3.80
C ALA A 93 12.27 5.15 -3.72
N ASP A 94 12.92 6.07 -4.41
CA ASP A 94 12.50 7.48 -4.45
C ASP A 94 11.14 7.66 -5.13
N GLN A 95 10.89 6.94 -6.22
CA GLN A 95 9.61 6.97 -6.93
C GLN A 95 8.50 6.34 -6.06
N VAL A 96 8.79 5.22 -5.39
CA VAL A 96 7.85 4.59 -4.43
C VAL A 96 7.52 5.56 -3.30
N HIS A 97 8.52 6.28 -2.78
CA HIS A 97 8.30 7.31 -1.78
C HIS A 97 7.43 8.45 -2.32
N GLN A 98 7.70 8.93 -3.54
CA GLN A 98 6.91 9.98 -4.18
C GLN A 98 5.46 9.54 -4.45
N ALA A 99 5.19 8.26 -4.71
CA ALA A 99 3.83 7.73 -4.85
C ALA A 99 2.98 7.86 -3.56
N SER A 100 3.60 8.19 -2.41
CA SER A 100 2.88 8.50 -1.17
C SER A 100 2.46 9.96 -1.04
N ALA A 101 2.84 10.82 -1.99
CA ALA A 101 2.46 12.24 -1.98
C ALA A 101 0.96 12.39 -2.29
N ALA A 102 0.38 13.46 -1.77
CA ALA A 102 -1.00 13.81 -2.09
C ALA A 102 -1.05 14.50 -3.47
N TYR A 103 -1.34 13.73 -4.50
CA TYR A 103 -1.65 14.26 -5.83
C TYR A 103 -3.13 14.64 -5.91
N ASP A 104 -3.49 15.44 -6.91
CA ASP A 104 -4.90 15.73 -7.19
C ASP A 104 -5.61 14.50 -7.79
N GLU A 105 -6.94 14.51 -7.70
CA GLU A 105 -7.80 13.37 -8.09
C GLU A 105 -7.71 12.98 -9.58
N ASN A 106 -7.10 13.80 -10.43
CA ASN A 106 -6.96 13.55 -11.85
C ASN A 106 -5.52 13.21 -12.25
N THR A 107 -4.64 13.07 -11.27
CA THR A 107 -3.22 12.72 -11.50
C THR A 107 -2.99 11.25 -11.19
N SER A 108 -2.59 10.49 -12.21
CA SER A 108 -2.13 9.11 -12.04
C SER A 108 -0.68 9.09 -11.55
N GLU A 109 -0.42 8.42 -10.42
CA GLU A 109 0.94 8.22 -9.93
C GLU A 109 1.79 7.44 -10.94
N LEU A 110 1.20 6.47 -11.66
CA LEU A 110 1.92 5.70 -12.67
C LEU A 110 2.45 6.61 -13.77
N GLU A 111 1.60 7.47 -14.31
CA GLU A 111 1.99 8.40 -15.37
C GLU A 111 2.95 9.47 -14.83
N ARG A 112 2.67 10.02 -13.65
CA ARG A 112 3.50 11.06 -13.03
C ARG A 112 4.91 10.60 -12.73
N LEU A 113 5.07 9.35 -12.34
CA LEU A 113 6.36 8.75 -11.97
C LEU A 113 7.02 7.98 -13.13
N GLY A 114 6.37 7.95 -14.29
CA GLY A 114 6.91 7.35 -15.49
C GLY A 114 6.95 5.82 -15.49
N TRP A 115 6.10 5.19 -14.68
CA TRP A 115 6.01 3.73 -14.66
C TRP A 115 5.16 3.21 -15.82
N ALA A 116 5.77 2.32 -16.63
CA ALA A 116 5.03 1.53 -17.59
C ALA A 116 4.13 0.52 -16.89
N TYR A 117 2.98 0.25 -17.48
CA TYR A 117 2.09 -0.81 -17.02
C TYR A 117 1.50 -1.58 -18.20
N GLU A 118 1.23 -2.85 -17.95
CA GLU A 118 0.60 -3.76 -18.91
C GLU A 118 -0.55 -4.51 -18.23
N ARG A 119 -1.47 -5.07 -19.01
CA ARG A 119 -2.56 -5.91 -18.46
C ARG A 119 -2.19 -7.38 -18.53
N TRP A 120 -2.50 -8.12 -17.49
CA TRP A 120 -2.43 -9.58 -17.57
C TRP A 120 -3.42 -10.13 -18.59
N LYS A 121 -2.99 -11.14 -19.31
CA LYS A 121 -3.89 -11.89 -20.16
C LYS A 121 -4.87 -12.71 -19.30
N GLY A 122 -6.15 -12.37 -19.42
CA GLY A 122 -7.22 -13.09 -18.70
C GLY A 122 -7.47 -12.64 -17.27
N PHE A 123 -6.84 -11.53 -16.82
CA PHE A 123 -7.14 -10.93 -15.54
C PHE A 123 -7.23 -9.40 -15.67
N PRO A 124 -8.28 -8.75 -15.12
CA PRO A 124 -8.58 -7.34 -15.39
C PRO A 124 -7.78 -6.34 -14.53
N ALA A 125 -6.59 -6.70 -14.06
CA ALA A 125 -5.67 -5.78 -13.40
C ALA A 125 -4.44 -5.51 -14.26
N ALA A 126 -3.70 -4.45 -13.95
CA ALA A 126 -2.42 -4.17 -14.57
C ALA A 126 -1.26 -4.72 -13.75
N TYR A 127 -0.12 -4.92 -14.39
CA TYR A 127 1.15 -5.16 -13.71
C TYR A 127 2.20 -4.18 -14.18
N LEU A 128 3.21 -3.98 -13.34
CA LEU A 128 4.35 -3.13 -13.64
C LEU A 128 5.52 -4.03 -14.09
N PRO A 129 5.96 -3.95 -15.38
CA PRO A 129 7.04 -4.81 -15.88
C PRO A 129 8.36 -4.65 -15.13
N GLU A 130 8.59 -3.48 -14.51
CA GLU A 130 9.78 -3.18 -13.73
C GLU A 130 9.78 -3.82 -12.33
N ALA A 131 8.63 -4.32 -11.87
CA ALA A 131 8.53 -4.93 -10.55
C ALA A 131 9.30 -6.26 -10.48
N GLY A 132 9.98 -6.49 -9.35
CA GLY A 132 10.64 -7.76 -9.08
C GLY A 132 9.65 -8.93 -8.95
N TRP A 133 8.44 -8.65 -8.45
CA TRP A 133 7.28 -9.55 -8.52
C TRP A 133 5.98 -8.75 -8.50
N SER A 134 4.93 -9.38 -9.01
CA SER A 134 3.58 -8.83 -9.04
C SER A 134 2.56 -9.89 -8.68
N LEU A 135 1.54 -9.52 -7.91
CA LEU A 135 0.40 -10.36 -7.57
C LEU A 135 -0.88 -9.70 -8.09
N ALA A 136 -1.66 -10.46 -8.85
CA ALA A 136 -3.01 -10.11 -9.22
C ALA A 136 -3.97 -10.42 -8.05
N LEU A 137 -4.82 -9.48 -7.68
CA LEU A 137 -5.69 -9.56 -6.52
C LEU A 137 -7.14 -9.33 -6.90
N GLU A 138 -8.01 -10.15 -6.33
CA GLU A 138 -9.45 -9.92 -6.30
C GLU A 138 -9.88 -9.58 -4.88
N VAL A 139 -10.58 -8.47 -4.70
CA VAL A 139 -11.13 -8.08 -3.41
C VAL A 139 -12.28 -9.02 -3.05
N HIS A 140 -12.12 -9.76 -1.98
CA HIS A 140 -13.12 -10.69 -1.47
C HIS A 140 -14.04 -10.03 -0.45
N GLU A 141 -13.48 -9.27 0.48
CA GLU A 141 -14.22 -8.60 1.55
C GLU A 141 -13.56 -7.26 1.90
N ILE A 142 -14.36 -6.29 2.30
CA ILE A 142 -13.90 -5.01 2.87
C ILE A 142 -14.54 -4.85 4.24
N HIS A 143 -13.73 -4.65 5.26
CA HIS A 143 -14.15 -4.42 6.63
C HIS A 143 -13.77 -3.01 7.08
N GLU A 144 -14.69 -2.30 7.71
CA GLU A 144 -14.40 -1.04 8.37
C GLU A 144 -13.98 -1.30 9.82
N LEU A 145 -12.83 -0.75 10.20
CA LEU A 145 -12.35 -0.78 11.59
C LEU A 145 -12.89 0.47 12.30
N SER A 146 -13.73 0.24 13.30
CA SER A 146 -14.27 1.29 14.19
C SER A 146 -13.30 1.67 15.29
#